data_1f7b3e0ba675053437b009fd8e38826c
#
_entry.id   1f7b3e0ba675053437b009fd8e38826c
#
_cell.length_a   1.000
_cell.length_b   1.000
_cell.length_c   1.000
_cell.angle_alpha   90.00
_cell.angle_beta   90.00
_cell.angle_gamma   90.00
#
_symmetry.space_group_name_H-M   'P 1'
#
loop_
_entity.id
_entity.type
_entity.pdbx_description
1 polymer ?
#
loop_
_entity_poly.entity_id
_entity_poly.type
_entity_poly.pdbx_seq_one_letter_code
_entity_poly.pdbx_strand_id
1 'polypeptide(L)'
;MMDLIFFLTVLIFISFFVSFWFSVYCGFLMSFMFLMKLSFGFEVLNISCGLGVDLLSFTLISLSFWICSLMLLASGEINYGKIYQNFFVFVVLTLLLSLVVAFSSMNLFVFYLFFEVSLIPTLVLIIGWGNQPERVLAGLYLLFYTLLVSLPMMMGLFFLDLKLFSLEFYFISSINNLFLYICLSMVFFVKIPMFFVHLWLPKAHVEAPISGSMILAGVMLKLGGYGLLRLMSVFVFVGMKYNFMFILISMVGAVFISMVCIRQSDMKMLIAYSSVSHMSIVLAGILTYNLWGAWGSLSLMLAHGLSSSGLFCVANLLYERTHSRSLYMNKGFINIMPSLSLWWFLFCSSNMSAPPSLNLIGEIVLINSIYLYSNYFLIFLFFLVFYSGAYSLFLYSFTQHGQFYSGLYSINSVNSREYSLLFLHWVPLNLLFLKGEFVSCWI
;
A
#
# COMPACT_ATOMS: atom_id res chain seq x y z
N MET A 1 -11.74 17.07 -11.36
CA MET A 1 -11.05 15.79 -11.66
C MET A 1 -10.65 15.64 -13.12
N MET A 2 -11.52 16.01 -14.05
CA MET A 2 -11.25 15.84 -15.50
C MET A 2 -9.96 16.51 -15.97
N ASP A 3 -9.61 17.70 -15.47
CA ASP A 3 -8.38 18.40 -15.84
C ASP A 3 -7.11 17.59 -15.54
N LEU A 4 -7.09 16.94 -14.35
CA LEU A 4 -5.97 16.08 -13.94
C LEU A 4 -5.87 14.80 -14.78
N ILE A 5 -7.01 14.19 -15.09
CA ILE A 5 -7.08 13.00 -15.95
C ILE A 5 -6.63 13.36 -17.36
N PHE A 6 -7.10 14.51 -17.90
CA PHE A 6 -6.67 14.99 -19.21
C PHE A 6 -5.16 15.26 -19.24
N PHE A 7 -4.63 15.90 -18.21
CA PHE A 7 -3.19 16.14 -18.14
C PHE A 7 -2.39 14.83 -18.04
N LEU A 8 -2.87 13.86 -17.27
CA LEU A 8 -2.26 12.52 -17.21
C LEU A 8 -2.28 11.80 -18.56
N THR A 9 -3.40 11.85 -19.29
CA THR A 9 -3.48 11.21 -20.61
C THR A 9 -2.52 11.85 -21.59
N VAL A 10 -2.42 13.18 -21.60
CA VAL A 10 -1.44 13.92 -22.40
C VAL A 10 0.00 13.52 -22.04
N LEU A 11 0.32 13.44 -20.74
CA LEU A 11 1.66 12.98 -20.29
C LEU A 11 1.98 11.56 -20.72
N ILE A 12 1.00 10.64 -20.72
CA ILE A 12 1.19 9.27 -21.19
C ILE A 12 1.62 9.26 -22.65
N PHE A 13 0.98 10.03 -23.53
CA PHE A 13 1.38 10.11 -24.93
C PHE A 13 2.74 10.78 -25.13
N ILE A 14 3.03 11.81 -24.36
CA ILE A 14 4.30 12.55 -24.46
C ILE A 14 5.47 11.77 -23.83
N SER A 15 5.22 10.80 -22.97
CA SER A 15 6.25 10.04 -22.24
C SER A 15 7.30 9.36 -23.16
N PHE A 16 6.95 9.05 -24.40
CA PHE A 16 7.89 8.47 -25.37
C PHE A 16 8.89 9.46 -25.94
N PHE A 17 8.60 10.76 -25.89
CA PHE A 17 9.39 11.83 -26.51
C PHE A 17 10.17 12.66 -25.50
N VAL A 18 9.75 12.65 -24.24
CA VAL A 18 10.28 13.52 -23.18
C VAL A 18 11.35 12.80 -22.36
N SER A 19 12.27 13.58 -21.79
CA SER A 19 13.32 13.06 -20.92
C SER A 19 12.72 12.49 -19.60
N PHE A 20 13.37 11.47 -19.07
CA PHE A 20 12.98 10.82 -17.81
C PHE A 20 12.81 11.81 -16.66
N TRP A 21 13.75 12.73 -16.46
CA TRP A 21 13.70 13.71 -15.38
C TRP A 21 12.55 14.69 -15.49
N PHE A 22 12.16 15.03 -16.71
CA PHE A 22 10.98 15.87 -16.92
C PHE A 22 9.69 15.16 -16.47
N SER A 23 9.57 13.87 -16.73
CA SER A 23 8.40 13.08 -16.25
C SER A 23 8.35 13.00 -14.71
N VAL A 24 9.50 12.91 -14.02
CA VAL A 24 9.59 12.99 -12.56
C VAL A 24 9.09 14.35 -12.07
N TYR A 25 9.55 15.43 -12.69
CA TYR A 25 9.14 16.78 -12.33
C TYR A 25 7.64 17.00 -12.52
N CYS A 26 7.09 16.58 -13.64
CA CYS A 26 5.65 16.62 -13.90
C CYS A 26 4.84 15.82 -12.87
N GLY A 27 5.34 14.65 -12.44
CA GLY A 27 4.71 13.85 -11.40
C GLY A 27 4.56 14.59 -10.07
N PHE A 28 5.63 15.26 -9.60
CA PHE A 28 5.57 16.09 -8.39
C PHE A 28 4.67 17.31 -8.57
N LEU A 29 4.69 17.94 -9.71
CA LEU A 29 3.84 19.08 -10.02
C LEU A 29 2.35 18.69 -9.96
N MET A 30 1.99 17.53 -10.53
CA MET A 30 0.65 16.97 -10.44
C MET A 30 0.22 16.69 -9.01
N SER A 31 1.10 16.09 -8.19
CA SER A 31 0.79 15.82 -6.78
C SER A 31 0.52 17.11 -6.02
N PHE A 32 1.29 18.18 -6.26
CA PHE A 32 1.11 19.48 -5.64
C PHE A 32 -0.19 20.16 -6.11
N MET A 33 -0.46 20.15 -7.41
CA MET A 33 -1.71 20.70 -7.96
C MET A 33 -2.95 19.99 -7.42
N PHE A 34 -2.86 18.68 -7.17
CA PHE A 34 -3.95 17.94 -6.56
C PHE A 34 -4.16 18.32 -5.09
N LEU A 35 -3.09 18.49 -4.32
CA LEU A 35 -3.16 18.92 -2.92
C LEU A 35 -3.80 20.30 -2.76
N MET A 36 -3.61 21.21 -3.73
CA MET A 36 -4.27 22.52 -3.73
C MET A 36 -5.79 22.48 -3.93
N LYS A 37 -6.34 21.35 -4.38
CA LYS A 37 -7.78 21.12 -4.51
C LYS A 37 -8.43 20.60 -3.21
N LEU A 38 -7.69 20.56 -2.10
CA LEU A 38 -8.20 20.14 -0.80
C LEU A 38 -9.31 21.09 -0.35
N SER A 39 -10.47 20.54 -0.12
CA SER A 39 -11.59 21.21 0.49
C SER A 39 -12.05 20.38 1.70
N PHE A 40 -12.24 21.08 2.79
CA PHE A 40 -12.67 20.50 4.05
C PHE A 40 -14.19 20.31 4.03
N GLY A 41 -14.65 19.11 3.71
CA GLY A 41 -16.07 18.77 3.73
C GLY A 41 -16.29 17.26 3.60
N PHE A 42 -17.34 16.78 4.20
CA PHE A 42 -17.79 15.37 4.06
C PHE A 42 -18.50 15.12 2.72
N GLU A 43 -18.76 16.19 1.96
CA GLU A 43 -19.48 16.12 0.70
C GLU A 43 -18.56 15.72 -0.46
N VAL A 44 -19.16 15.08 -1.44
CA VAL A 44 -18.47 14.75 -2.69
C VAL A 44 -18.24 16.03 -3.47
N LEU A 45 -17.01 16.29 -3.78
CA LEU A 45 -16.59 17.50 -4.50
C LEU A 45 -16.08 17.16 -5.89
N ASN A 46 -16.08 18.18 -6.76
CA ASN A 46 -15.57 18.05 -8.12
C ASN A 46 -16.25 16.93 -8.93
N ILE A 47 -17.56 16.78 -8.79
CA ILE A 47 -18.33 15.81 -9.54
C ILE A 47 -18.26 16.13 -11.03
N SER A 48 -17.81 15.17 -11.83
CA SER A 48 -17.73 15.29 -13.29
C SER A 48 -17.73 13.91 -13.95
N CYS A 49 -18.62 13.68 -14.88
CA CYS A 49 -18.69 12.43 -15.66
C CYS A 49 -18.70 11.14 -14.81
N GLY A 50 -19.45 11.12 -13.70
CA GLY A 50 -19.52 9.95 -12.81
C GLY A 50 -18.26 9.76 -11.93
N LEU A 51 -17.35 10.73 -11.90
CA LEU A 51 -16.20 10.79 -11.01
C LEU A 51 -16.42 11.86 -9.96
N GLY A 52 -16.11 11.54 -8.71
CA GLY A 52 -16.20 12.46 -7.59
C GLY A 52 -15.09 12.21 -6.58
N VAL A 53 -14.85 13.14 -5.69
CA VAL A 53 -13.79 13.03 -4.68
C VAL A 53 -14.35 13.38 -3.32
N ASP A 54 -14.32 12.40 -2.42
CA ASP A 54 -14.57 12.56 -0.99
C ASP A 54 -13.22 12.65 -0.26
N LEU A 55 -13.22 12.91 1.03
CA LEU A 55 -11.99 12.94 1.82
C LEU A 55 -11.26 11.59 1.79
N LEU A 56 -11.97 10.46 1.84
CA LEU A 56 -11.38 9.12 1.71
C LEU A 56 -10.68 8.93 0.36
N SER A 57 -11.36 9.26 -0.74
CA SER A 57 -10.77 9.15 -2.09
C SER A 57 -9.65 10.17 -2.30
N PHE A 58 -9.81 11.41 -1.78
CA PHE A 58 -8.80 12.45 -1.87
C PHE A 58 -7.46 12.02 -1.27
N THR A 59 -7.49 11.47 -0.06
CA THR A 59 -6.27 11.04 0.63
C THR A 59 -5.56 9.89 -0.08
N LEU A 60 -6.30 8.92 -0.64
CA LEU A 60 -5.72 7.81 -1.39
C LEU A 60 -5.23 8.21 -2.78
N ILE A 61 -5.90 9.14 -3.45
CA ILE A 61 -5.43 9.71 -4.72
C ILE A 61 -4.16 10.52 -4.49
N SER A 62 -4.09 11.36 -3.44
CA SER A 62 -2.89 12.12 -3.11
C SER A 62 -1.70 11.19 -2.82
N LEU A 63 -1.94 10.08 -2.09
CA LEU A 63 -0.94 9.06 -1.85
C LEU A 63 -0.47 8.41 -3.16
N SER A 64 -1.39 8.10 -4.09
CA SER A 64 -1.05 7.48 -5.37
C SER A 64 -0.19 8.38 -6.25
N PHE A 65 -0.50 9.67 -6.35
CA PHE A 65 0.32 10.66 -7.05
C PHE A 65 1.72 10.76 -6.42
N TRP A 66 1.78 10.84 -5.10
CA TRP A 66 3.04 10.96 -4.36
C TRP A 66 3.93 9.75 -4.56
N ILE A 67 3.39 8.52 -4.35
CA ILE A 67 4.17 7.30 -4.50
C ILE A 67 4.61 7.07 -5.94
N CYS A 68 3.76 7.33 -6.95
CA CYS A 68 4.17 7.17 -8.35
C CYS A 68 5.28 8.14 -8.75
N SER A 69 5.27 9.38 -8.26
CA SER A 69 6.39 10.31 -8.49
C SER A 69 7.67 9.84 -7.82
N LEU A 70 7.59 9.29 -6.61
CA LEU A 70 8.73 8.71 -5.91
C LEU A 70 9.25 7.42 -6.57
N MET A 71 8.37 6.61 -7.19
CA MET A 71 8.79 5.44 -7.98
C MET A 71 9.67 5.82 -9.16
N LEU A 72 9.32 6.89 -9.87
CA LEU A 72 10.16 7.42 -10.94
C LEU A 72 11.50 7.91 -10.38
N LEU A 73 11.48 8.64 -9.27
CA LEU A 73 12.73 9.11 -8.63
C LEU A 73 13.61 7.96 -8.14
N ALA A 74 13.03 6.87 -7.63
CA ALA A 74 13.74 5.69 -7.15
C ALA A 74 14.43 4.91 -8.29
N SER A 75 13.82 4.87 -9.46
CA SER A 75 14.27 4.04 -10.60
C SER A 75 15.40 4.66 -11.44
N GLY A 76 16.36 5.34 -10.80
CA GLY A 76 17.49 5.97 -11.48
C GLY A 76 18.39 4.99 -12.22
N GLU A 77 18.55 3.75 -11.75
CA GLU A 77 19.32 2.72 -12.46
C GLU A 77 18.76 2.40 -13.84
N ILE A 78 17.42 2.35 -13.98
CA ILE A 78 16.75 2.13 -15.26
C ILE A 78 17.09 3.27 -16.24
N ASN A 79 17.14 4.51 -15.73
CA ASN A 79 17.49 5.67 -16.53
C ASN A 79 18.97 5.65 -16.95
N TYR A 80 19.91 5.35 -16.04
CA TYR A 80 21.34 5.27 -16.35
C TYR A 80 21.67 4.12 -17.30
N GLY A 81 21.04 2.96 -17.09
CA GLY A 81 21.19 1.78 -17.93
C GLY A 81 20.45 1.87 -19.27
N LYS A 82 19.60 2.88 -19.48
CA LYS A 82 18.71 3.05 -20.66
C LYS A 82 17.86 1.81 -20.97
N ILE A 83 17.46 1.03 -19.94
CA ILE A 83 16.73 -0.23 -20.09
C ILE A 83 15.26 0.09 -20.32
N TYR A 84 14.85 0.30 -21.56
CA TYR A 84 13.48 0.63 -21.97
C TYR A 84 12.84 1.73 -21.12
N GLN A 85 13.60 2.80 -20.83
CA GLN A 85 13.22 3.85 -19.89
C GLN A 85 11.88 4.53 -20.23
N ASN A 86 11.61 4.82 -21.52
CA ASN A 86 10.39 5.50 -21.93
C ASN A 86 9.16 4.59 -21.74
N PHE A 87 9.32 3.30 -22.03
CA PHE A 87 8.27 2.32 -21.78
C PHE A 87 8.00 2.14 -20.28
N PHE A 88 9.05 2.20 -19.44
CA PHE A 88 8.88 2.20 -17.99
C PHE A 88 8.04 3.38 -17.49
N VAL A 89 8.36 4.60 -17.94
CA VAL A 89 7.57 5.80 -17.59
C VAL A 89 6.12 5.67 -18.07
N PHE A 90 5.92 5.18 -19.29
CA PHE A 90 4.58 4.92 -19.83
C PHE A 90 3.78 3.96 -18.92
N VAL A 91 4.36 2.85 -18.48
CA VAL A 91 3.71 1.87 -17.61
C VAL A 91 3.37 2.47 -16.23
N VAL A 92 4.27 3.27 -15.65
CA VAL A 92 4.01 3.93 -14.36
C VAL A 92 2.88 4.97 -14.48
N LEU A 93 2.83 5.74 -15.56
CA LEU A 93 1.77 6.74 -15.78
C LEU A 93 0.41 6.08 -16.07
N THR A 94 0.37 4.99 -16.83
CA THR A 94 -0.88 4.23 -17.06
C THR A 94 -1.39 3.60 -15.78
N LEU A 95 -0.50 3.13 -14.92
CA LEU A 95 -0.85 2.64 -13.59
C LEU A 95 -1.45 3.77 -12.74
N LEU A 96 -0.81 4.93 -12.70
CA LEU A 96 -1.33 6.09 -11.98
C LEU A 96 -2.72 6.49 -12.46
N LEU A 97 -2.94 6.51 -13.78
CA LEU A 97 -4.25 6.84 -14.35
C LEU A 97 -5.32 5.83 -13.91
N SER A 98 -5.02 4.53 -13.97
CA SER A 98 -5.96 3.50 -13.53
C SER A 98 -6.33 3.63 -12.04
N LEU A 99 -5.36 3.97 -11.18
CA LEU A 99 -5.58 4.19 -9.75
C LEU A 99 -6.43 5.44 -9.47
N VAL A 100 -6.13 6.55 -10.16
CA VAL A 100 -6.89 7.80 -10.00
C VAL A 100 -8.34 7.60 -10.39
N VAL A 101 -8.63 6.90 -11.49
CA VAL A 101 -10.00 6.61 -11.91
C VAL A 101 -10.67 5.62 -10.95
N ALA A 102 -9.96 4.58 -10.47
CA ALA A 102 -10.49 3.65 -9.49
C ALA A 102 -10.95 4.35 -8.19
N PHE A 103 -10.11 5.21 -7.61
CA PHE A 103 -10.45 5.91 -6.38
C PHE A 103 -11.48 7.04 -6.54
N SER A 104 -11.55 7.65 -7.72
CA SER A 104 -12.50 8.74 -7.98
C SER A 104 -13.86 8.27 -8.51
N SER A 105 -14.01 7.00 -8.87
CA SER A 105 -15.25 6.45 -9.41
C SER A 105 -16.38 6.47 -8.36
N MET A 106 -17.55 6.95 -8.75
CA MET A 106 -18.76 6.92 -7.92
C MET A 106 -19.59 5.64 -8.16
N ASN A 107 -19.34 4.96 -9.28
CA ASN A 107 -20.02 3.73 -9.67
C ASN A 107 -19.16 2.52 -9.33
N LEU A 108 -19.75 1.52 -8.68
CA LEU A 108 -19.10 0.30 -8.22
C LEU A 108 -18.59 -0.56 -9.38
N PHE A 109 -19.26 -0.55 -10.53
CA PHE A 109 -18.80 -1.26 -11.72
C PHE A 109 -17.56 -0.60 -12.34
N VAL A 110 -17.52 0.74 -12.41
CA VAL A 110 -16.33 1.48 -12.89
C VAL A 110 -15.15 1.25 -11.94
N PHE A 111 -15.39 1.26 -10.62
CA PHE A 111 -14.38 0.90 -9.64
C PHE A 111 -13.80 -0.49 -9.90
N TYR A 112 -14.67 -1.50 -10.10
CA TYR A 112 -14.25 -2.87 -10.40
C TYR A 112 -13.37 -2.94 -11.66
N LEU A 113 -13.81 -2.31 -12.75
CA LEU A 113 -13.05 -2.32 -14.01
C LEU A 113 -11.63 -1.74 -13.83
N PHE A 114 -11.50 -0.57 -13.22
CA PHE A 114 -10.19 0.06 -13.06
C PHE A 114 -9.34 -0.60 -11.97
N PHE A 115 -9.96 -1.24 -11.00
CA PHE A 115 -9.30 -2.13 -10.06
C PHE A 115 -8.60 -3.31 -10.78
N GLU A 116 -9.27 -3.96 -11.72
CA GLU A 116 -8.68 -5.03 -12.54
C GLU A 116 -7.65 -4.49 -13.54
N VAL A 117 -7.95 -3.37 -14.21
CA VAL A 117 -7.01 -2.74 -15.14
C VAL A 117 -5.69 -2.38 -14.47
N SER A 118 -5.70 -1.98 -13.19
CA SER A 118 -4.49 -1.67 -12.45
C SER A 118 -3.52 -2.85 -12.28
N LEU A 119 -4.01 -4.10 -12.40
CA LEU A 119 -3.18 -5.31 -12.32
C LEU A 119 -2.28 -5.47 -13.54
N ILE A 120 -2.70 -5.01 -14.72
CA ILE A 120 -1.93 -5.17 -15.95
C ILE A 120 -0.60 -4.41 -15.89
N PRO A 121 -0.57 -3.09 -15.59
CA PRO A 121 0.69 -2.37 -15.47
C PRO A 121 1.58 -2.90 -14.33
N THR A 122 0.99 -3.32 -13.20
CA THR A 122 1.79 -3.89 -12.11
C THR A 122 2.43 -5.21 -12.49
N LEU A 123 1.74 -6.05 -13.24
CA LEU A 123 2.27 -7.30 -13.77
C LEU A 123 3.41 -7.02 -14.77
N VAL A 124 3.23 -6.06 -15.67
CA VAL A 124 4.28 -5.63 -16.62
C VAL A 124 5.52 -5.12 -15.87
N LEU A 125 5.36 -4.37 -14.78
CA LEU A 125 6.49 -3.92 -13.95
C LEU A 125 7.25 -5.10 -13.33
N ILE A 126 6.56 -6.12 -12.82
CA ILE A 126 7.20 -7.28 -12.20
C ILE A 126 7.95 -8.12 -13.24
N ILE A 127 7.29 -8.48 -14.33
CA ILE A 127 7.86 -9.35 -15.36
C ILE A 127 8.96 -8.62 -16.16
N GLY A 128 8.74 -7.35 -16.50
CA GLY A 128 9.66 -6.58 -17.35
C GLY A 128 10.98 -6.22 -16.67
N TRP A 129 10.92 -5.69 -15.43
CA TRP A 129 12.10 -5.15 -14.72
C TRP A 129 12.46 -5.89 -13.44
N GLY A 130 11.83 -7.02 -13.13
CA GLY A 130 12.23 -7.88 -12.00
C GLY A 130 13.63 -8.47 -12.21
N ASN A 131 14.41 -8.59 -11.13
CA ASN A 131 15.82 -8.95 -11.21
C ASN A 131 16.07 -10.47 -11.28
N GLN A 132 15.12 -11.30 -10.82
CA GLN A 132 15.32 -12.75 -10.74
C GLN A 132 14.48 -13.52 -11.76
N PRO A 133 14.89 -14.76 -12.13
CA PRO A 133 14.15 -15.58 -13.10
C PRO A 133 12.76 -15.98 -12.59
N GLU A 134 12.57 -16.08 -11.25
CA GLU A 134 11.30 -16.44 -10.62
C GLU A 134 10.21 -15.35 -10.73
N ARG A 135 10.55 -14.19 -11.31
CA ARG A 135 9.61 -13.05 -11.51
C ARG A 135 8.36 -13.43 -12.28
N VAL A 136 8.45 -14.36 -13.23
CA VAL A 136 7.30 -14.84 -14.01
C VAL A 136 6.30 -15.57 -13.09
N LEU A 137 6.81 -16.47 -12.24
CA LEU A 137 5.98 -17.18 -11.27
C LEU A 137 5.31 -16.23 -10.28
N ALA A 138 6.05 -15.21 -9.79
CA ALA A 138 5.50 -14.20 -8.90
C ALA A 138 4.37 -13.39 -9.56
N GLY A 139 4.54 -13.01 -10.83
CA GLY A 139 3.50 -12.35 -11.62
C GLY A 139 2.25 -13.23 -11.81
N LEU A 140 2.44 -14.52 -12.11
CA LEU A 140 1.34 -15.48 -12.24
C LEU A 140 0.58 -15.67 -10.91
N TYR A 141 1.27 -15.76 -9.78
CA TYR A 141 0.61 -15.80 -8.47
C TYR A 141 -0.27 -14.57 -8.25
N LEU A 142 0.27 -13.37 -8.47
CA LEU A 142 -0.50 -12.14 -8.33
C LEU A 142 -1.76 -12.16 -9.20
N LEU A 143 -1.63 -12.56 -10.47
CA LEU A 143 -2.73 -12.59 -11.42
C LEU A 143 -3.79 -13.63 -11.04
N PHE A 144 -3.37 -14.89 -10.79
CA PHE A 144 -4.34 -15.95 -10.54
C PHE A 144 -5.06 -15.80 -9.20
N TYR A 145 -4.39 -15.41 -8.12
CA TYR A 145 -5.05 -15.17 -6.83
C TYR A 145 -6.12 -14.08 -6.92
N THR A 146 -5.85 -13.02 -7.69
CA THR A 146 -6.80 -11.92 -7.83
C THR A 146 -7.93 -12.25 -8.81
N LEU A 147 -7.65 -12.81 -9.99
CA LEU A 147 -8.67 -13.15 -10.99
C LEU A 147 -9.65 -14.23 -10.52
N LEU A 148 -9.16 -15.25 -9.80
CA LEU A 148 -10.03 -16.32 -9.30
C LEU A 148 -11.15 -15.77 -8.41
N VAL A 149 -10.90 -14.72 -7.67
CA VAL A 149 -11.88 -14.16 -6.72
C VAL A 149 -12.64 -12.97 -7.32
N SER A 150 -12.08 -12.28 -8.32
CA SER A 150 -12.74 -11.15 -8.96
C SER A 150 -13.86 -11.59 -9.94
N LEU A 151 -13.79 -12.79 -10.53
CA LEU A 151 -14.87 -13.32 -11.35
C LEU A 151 -16.20 -13.50 -10.57
N PRO A 152 -16.24 -14.13 -9.37
CA PRO A 152 -17.43 -14.12 -8.52
C PRO A 152 -17.92 -12.71 -8.16
N MET A 153 -17.01 -11.75 -7.94
CA MET A 153 -17.38 -10.36 -7.68
C MET A 153 -18.15 -9.76 -8.86
N MET A 154 -17.69 -9.96 -10.10
CA MET A 154 -18.36 -9.46 -11.29
C MET A 154 -19.80 -9.99 -11.39
N MET A 155 -20.00 -11.28 -11.13
CA MET A 155 -21.34 -11.88 -11.10
C MET A 155 -22.22 -11.27 -9.99
N GLY A 156 -21.62 -11.01 -8.83
CA GLY A 156 -22.28 -10.31 -7.72
C GLY A 156 -22.72 -8.90 -8.09
N LEU A 157 -21.92 -8.15 -8.85
CA LEU A 157 -22.26 -6.81 -9.34
C LEU A 157 -23.43 -6.80 -10.30
N PHE A 158 -23.48 -7.72 -11.24
CA PHE A 158 -24.63 -7.84 -12.15
C PHE A 158 -25.91 -8.21 -11.39
N PHE A 159 -25.81 -9.07 -10.38
CA PHE A 159 -26.96 -9.38 -9.53
C PHE A 159 -27.45 -8.17 -8.71
N LEU A 160 -26.51 -7.31 -8.24
CA LEU A 160 -26.86 -6.05 -7.57
C LEU A 160 -27.59 -5.10 -8.52
N ASP A 161 -27.11 -4.95 -9.74
CA ASP A 161 -27.73 -4.08 -10.76
C ASP A 161 -29.16 -4.50 -11.06
N LEU A 162 -29.40 -5.80 -11.23
CA LEU A 162 -30.75 -6.35 -11.44
C LEU A 162 -31.69 -6.10 -10.25
N LYS A 163 -31.17 -6.02 -9.02
CA LYS A 163 -31.99 -5.78 -7.81
C LYS A 163 -32.26 -4.32 -7.52
N LEU A 164 -31.26 -3.46 -7.71
CA LEU A 164 -31.27 -2.08 -7.25
C LEU A 164 -31.42 -1.06 -8.38
N PHE A 165 -31.26 -1.50 -9.63
CA PHE A 165 -31.28 -0.67 -10.86
C PHE A 165 -30.23 0.46 -10.87
N SER A 166 -29.29 0.47 -9.90
CA SER A 166 -28.18 1.42 -9.85
C SER A 166 -27.00 0.82 -9.09
N LEU A 167 -25.78 1.10 -9.54
CA LEU A 167 -24.53 0.71 -8.92
C LEU A 167 -23.76 1.90 -8.34
N GLU A 168 -24.40 3.05 -8.20
CA GLU A 168 -23.78 4.21 -7.57
C GLU A 168 -23.72 4.04 -6.04
N PHE A 169 -22.54 4.28 -5.45
CA PHE A 169 -22.29 4.04 -4.02
C PHE A 169 -23.32 4.68 -3.08
N TYR A 170 -23.85 5.85 -3.44
CA TYR A 170 -24.78 6.60 -2.60
C TYR A 170 -26.24 6.11 -2.68
N PHE A 171 -26.58 5.37 -3.74
CA PHE A 171 -27.95 4.86 -3.94
C PHE A 171 -28.10 3.38 -3.60
N ILE A 172 -27.00 2.70 -3.24
CA ILE A 172 -27.05 1.29 -2.87
C ILE A 172 -27.67 1.15 -1.47
N SER A 173 -28.84 0.55 -1.39
CA SER A 173 -29.49 0.22 -0.12
C SER A 173 -28.87 -1.02 0.54
N SER A 174 -29.06 -1.16 1.84
CA SER A 174 -28.55 -2.30 2.59
C SER A 174 -29.20 -3.62 2.16
N ILE A 175 -28.40 -4.66 1.95
CA ILE A 175 -28.82 -5.97 1.46
C ILE A 175 -28.47 -7.04 2.47
N ASN A 176 -29.46 -7.90 2.78
CA ASN A 176 -29.26 -9.04 3.67
C ASN A 176 -29.16 -10.35 2.86
N ASN A 177 -27.99 -10.59 2.25
CA ASN A 177 -27.69 -11.81 1.51
C ASN A 177 -26.23 -12.22 1.77
N LEU A 178 -26.05 -13.36 2.45
CA LEU A 178 -24.73 -13.88 2.85
C LEU A 178 -23.87 -14.25 1.63
N PHE A 179 -24.46 -14.90 0.64
CA PHE A 179 -23.69 -15.33 -0.55
C PHE A 179 -23.12 -14.15 -1.31
N LEU A 180 -23.92 -13.11 -1.48
CA LEU A 180 -23.52 -11.89 -2.16
C LEU A 180 -22.43 -11.13 -1.33
N TYR A 181 -22.58 -11.11 -0.01
CA TYR A 181 -21.56 -10.56 0.89
C TYR A 181 -20.20 -11.27 0.69
N ILE A 182 -20.19 -12.60 0.67
CA ILE A 182 -18.96 -13.37 0.46
C ILE A 182 -18.38 -13.08 -0.93
N CYS A 183 -19.17 -13.14 -2.00
CA CYS A 183 -18.67 -12.90 -3.35
C CYS A 183 -18.01 -11.52 -3.51
N LEU A 184 -18.59 -10.48 -2.92
CA LEU A 184 -18.05 -9.12 -3.05
C LEU A 184 -16.89 -8.84 -2.09
N SER A 185 -16.92 -9.35 -0.86
CA SER A 185 -15.89 -9.05 0.14
C SER A 185 -14.61 -9.87 -0.05
N MET A 186 -14.68 -11.10 -0.57
CA MET A 186 -13.52 -11.97 -0.71
C MET A 186 -12.43 -11.39 -1.61
N VAL A 187 -12.78 -10.65 -2.65
CA VAL A 187 -11.79 -9.97 -3.50
C VAL A 187 -10.91 -9.03 -2.68
N PHE A 188 -11.51 -8.27 -1.78
CA PHE A 188 -10.78 -7.34 -0.93
C PHE A 188 -9.99 -8.06 0.17
N PHE A 189 -10.45 -9.22 0.66
CA PHE A 189 -9.69 -10.06 1.60
C PHE A 189 -8.46 -10.70 0.95
N VAL A 190 -8.45 -10.89 -0.36
CA VAL A 190 -7.26 -11.29 -1.11
C VAL A 190 -6.31 -10.11 -1.31
N LYS A 191 -6.83 -8.94 -1.63
CA LYS A 191 -6.01 -7.72 -1.84
C LYS A 191 -5.44 -7.17 -0.53
N ILE A 192 -6.27 -7.09 0.54
CA ILE A 192 -5.76 -6.96 1.90
C ILE A 192 -5.41 -8.37 2.34
N PRO A 193 -4.13 -8.74 2.39
CA PRO A 193 -3.73 -10.14 2.52
C PRO A 193 -4.19 -10.73 3.85
N MET A 194 -5.41 -11.28 3.86
CA MET A 194 -5.90 -12.02 5.02
C MET A 194 -5.11 -13.33 5.17
N PHE A 195 -4.94 -13.80 6.39
CA PHE A 195 -4.32 -15.09 6.67
C PHE A 195 -4.95 -16.20 5.81
N PHE A 196 -4.16 -17.18 5.36
CA PHE A 196 -4.40 -18.20 4.33
C PHE A 196 -4.28 -17.71 2.88
N VAL A 197 -4.68 -16.48 2.55
CA VAL A 197 -4.68 -15.97 1.16
C VAL A 197 -3.52 -14.98 0.91
N HIS A 198 -2.61 -14.82 1.85
CA HIS A 198 -1.53 -13.82 1.83
C HIS A 198 -0.26 -14.24 1.06
N LEU A 199 -0.11 -15.53 0.68
CA LEU A 199 1.15 -16.07 0.18
C LEU A 199 1.65 -15.45 -1.14
N TRP A 200 0.76 -14.84 -1.92
CA TRP A 200 1.11 -14.14 -3.14
C TRP A 200 1.94 -12.88 -2.88
N LEU A 201 1.67 -12.19 -1.77
CA LEU A 201 2.24 -10.87 -1.48
C LEU A 201 3.76 -10.94 -1.21
N PRO A 202 4.30 -11.79 -0.32
CA PRO A 202 5.74 -11.88 -0.12
C PRO A 202 6.49 -12.25 -1.41
N LYS A 203 5.95 -13.18 -2.21
CA LYS A 203 6.56 -13.58 -3.48
C LYS A 203 6.58 -12.44 -4.48
N ALA A 204 5.47 -11.71 -4.62
CA ALA A 204 5.38 -10.56 -5.51
C ALA A 204 6.36 -9.44 -5.11
N HIS A 205 6.50 -9.14 -3.81
CA HIS A 205 7.40 -8.09 -3.32
C HIS A 205 8.89 -8.41 -3.49
N VAL A 206 9.25 -9.66 -3.31
CA VAL A 206 10.66 -10.09 -3.40
C VAL A 206 11.17 -9.98 -4.83
N GLU A 207 10.36 -10.42 -5.79
CA GLU A 207 10.73 -10.47 -7.20
C GLU A 207 10.52 -9.14 -7.94
N ALA A 208 9.68 -8.27 -7.39
CA ALA A 208 9.41 -6.97 -8.00
C ALA A 208 10.65 -6.06 -7.99
N PRO A 209 10.83 -5.22 -9.04
CA PRO A 209 11.75 -4.09 -8.97
C PRO A 209 11.33 -3.13 -7.85
N ILE A 210 12.19 -2.16 -7.50
CA ILE A 210 11.90 -1.19 -6.45
C ILE A 210 10.54 -0.52 -6.67
N SER A 211 10.32 0.00 -7.87
CA SER A 211 9.07 0.65 -8.26
C SER A 211 7.87 -0.26 -8.06
N GLY A 212 7.99 -1.54 -8.47
CA GLY A 212 6.94 -2.53 -8.28
C GLY A 212 6.64 -2.79 -6.79
N SER A 213 7.66 -2.94 -5.94
CA SER A 213 7.47 -3.15 -4.51
C SER A 213 6.89 -1.92 -3.80
N MET A 214 7.28 -0.69 -4.22
CA MET A 214 6.72 0.55 -3.69
C MET A 214 5.22 0.67 -3.98
N ILE A 215 4.77 0.43 -5.21
CA ILE A 215 3.36 0.56 -5.57
C ILE A 215 2.51 -0.55 -4.94
N LEU A 216 3.02 -1.79 -4.90
CA LEU A 216 2.32 -2.90 -4.26
C LEU A 216 2.06 -2.60 -2.78
N ALA A 217 3.10 -2.18 -2.03
CA ALA A 217 2.97 -1.83 -0.63
C ALA A 217 2.22 -0.53 -0.41
N GLY A 218 2.48 0.48 -1.24
CA GLY A 218 1.97 1.83 -1.05
C GLY A 218 0.50 2.00 -1.39
N VAL A 219 0.04 1.46 -2.52
CA VAL A 219 -1.29 1.76 -3.07
C VAL A 219 -2.13 0.53 -3.33
N MET A 220 -1.56 -0.56 -3.89
CA MET A 220 -2.36 -1.72 -4.30
C MET A 220 -3.08 -2.40 -3.12
N LEU A 221 -2.44 -2.49 -1.95
CA LEU A 221 -3.08 -2.98 -0.73
C LEU A 221 -4.23 -2.07 -0.27
N LYS A 222 -4.11 -0.75 -0.48
CA LYS A 222 -5.10 0.24 -0.08
C LYS A 222 -6.33 0.26 -0.98
N LEU A 223 -6.21 -0.18 -2.23
CA LEU A 223 -7.38 -0.45 -3.07
C LEU A 223 -8.34 -1.46 -2.43
N GLY A 224 -7.80 -2.50 -1.79
CA GLY A 224 -8.61 -3.45 -1.02
C GLY A 224 -9.34 -2.79 0.15
N GLY A 225 -8.62 -1.95 0.94
CA GLY A 225 -9.21 -1.22 2.08
C GLY A 225 -10.27 -0.21 1.65
N TYR A 226 -10.02 0.51 0.58
CA TYR A 226 -10.98 1.44 -0.02
C TYR A 226 -12.27 0.72 -0.44
N GLY A 227 -12.13 -0.40 -1.17
CA GLY A 227 -13.29 -1.18 -1.60
C GLY A 227 -14.10 -1.74 -0.43
N LEU A 228 -13.45 -2.24 0.64
CA LEU A 228 -14.15 -2.67 1.84
C LEU A 228 -14.89 -1.52 2.52
N LEU A 229 -14.25 -0.37 2.73
CA LEU A 229 -14.89 0.79 3.36
C LEU A 229 -16.11 1.27 2.59
N ARG A 230 -16.09 1.21 1.24
CA ARG A 230 -17.25 1.54 0.40
C ARG A 230 -18.38 0.51 0.47
N LEU A 231 -18.04 -0.79 0.55
CA LEU A 231 -19.05 -1.86 0.56
C LEU A 231 -19.63 -2.15 1.95
N MET A 232 -18.95 -1.76 3.03
CA MET A 232 -19.42 -2.07 4.38
C MET A 232 -20.79 -1.46 4.69
N SER A 233 -21.10 -0.29 4.15
CA SER A 233 -22.41 0.35 4.29
C SER A 233 -23.57 -0.50 3.71
N VAL A 234 -23.28 -1.28 2.65
CA VAL A 234 -24.27 -2.14 1.99
C VAL A 234 -24.58 -3.40 2.79
N PHE A 235 -23.62 -3.94 3.51
CA PHE A 235 -23.71 -5.25 4.18
C PHE A 235 -23.75 -5.17 5.72
N VAL A 236 -24.26 -4.10 6.30
CA VAL A 236 -24.27 -3.90 7.76
C VAL A 236 -24.94 -5.08 8.49
N PHE A 237 -26.14 -5.51 8.05
CA PHE A 237 -26.89 -6.59 8.72
C PHE A 237 -26.18 -7.95 8.67
N VAL A 238 -25.58 -8.28 7.53
CA VAL A 238 -24.83 -9.55 7.36
C VAL A 238 -23.52 -9.48 8.11
N GLY A 239 -22.83 -8.37 7.99
CA GLY A 239 -21.53 -8.18 8.63
C GLY A 239 -21.60 -8.25 10.15
N MET A 240 -22.59 -7.63 10.79
CA MET A 240 -22.77 -7.72 12.25
C MET A 240 -22.89 -9.17 12.76
N LYS A 241 -23.38 -10.09 11.92
CA LYS A 241 -23.49 -11.51 12.29
C LYS A 241 -22.23 -12.32 12.04
N TYR A 242 -21.54 -12.08 10.93
CA TYR A 242 -20.49 -12.97 10.43
C TYR A 242 -19.07 -12.40 10.54
N ASN A 243 -18.90 -11.09 10.72
CA ASN A 243 -17.58 -10.46 10.78
C ASN A 243 -16.71 -10.97 11.91
N PHE A 244 -17.29 -11.44 13.01
CA PHE A 244 -16.53 -12.00 14.14
C PHE A 244 -15.55 -13.08 13.68
N MET A 245 -15.97 -13.98 12.79
CA MET A 245 -15.12 -15.04 12.26
C MET A 245 -13.94 -14.48 11.43
N PHE A 246 -14.20 -13.48 10.58
CA PHE A 246 -13.16 -12.85 9.76
C PHE A 246 -12.18 -12.03 10.60
N ILE A 247 -12.67 -11.33 11.62
CA ILE A 247 -11.82 -10.61 12.58
C ILE A 247 -10.93 -11.59 13.33
N LEU A 248 -11.47 -12.72 13.79
CA LEU A 248 -10.71 -13.75 14.49
C LEU A 248 -9.59 -14.30 13.60
N ILE A 249 -9.89 -14.68 12.35
CA ILE A 249 -8.91 -15.19 11.40
C ILE A 249 -7.81 -14.15 11.13
N SER A 250 -8.18 -12.88 10.95
CA SER A 250 -7.22 -11.81 10.69
C SER A 250 -6.30 -11.56 11.88
N MET A 251 -6.83 -11.54 13.12
CA MET A 251 -6.05 -11.26 14.32
C MET A 251 -5.11 -12.41 14.70
N VAL A 252 -5.62 -13.65 14.68
CA VAL A 252 -4.80 -14.84 14.91
C VAL A 252 -3.71 -14.96 13.85
N GLY A 253 -4.08 -14.75 12.58
CA GLY A 253 -3.13 -14.76 11.47
C GLY A 253 -2.05 -13.69 11.58
N ALA A 254 -2.40 -12.49 12.05
CA ALA A 254 -1.43 -11.41 12.28
C ALA A 254 -0.36 -11.79 13.30
N VAL A 255 -0.76 -12.42 14.41
CA VAL A 255 0.19 -12.90 15.43
C VAL A 255 1.13 -13.98 14.84
N PHE A 256 0.59 -14.96 14.11
CA PHE A 256 1.43 -15.98 13.47
C PHE A 256 2.42 -15.39 12.46
N ILE A 257 1.95 -14.47 11.62
CA ILE A 257 2.81 -13.81 10.61
C ILE A 257 3.89 -12.97 11.29
N SER A 258 3.58 -12.27 12.37
CA SER A 258 4.57 -11.49 13.12
C SER A 258 5.67 -12.37 13.74
N MET A 259 5.35 -13.58 14.19
CA MET A 259 6.34 -14.57 14.63
C MET A 259 7.20 -15.07 13.45
N VAL A 260 6.59 -15.27 12.26
CA VAL A 260 7.30 -15.68 11.05
C VAL A 260 8.28 -14.60 10.60
N CYS A 261 7.97 -13.31 10.78
CA CYS A 261 8.88 -12.19 10.46
C CYS A 261 10.24 -12.31 11.14
N ILE A 262 10.29 -12.71 12.41
CA ILE A 262 11.54 -12.82 13.18
C ILE A 262 12.45 -13.93 12.63
N ARG A 263 11.91 -14.91 11.93
CA ARG A 263 12.66 -16.03 11.35
C ARG A 263 13.13 -15.81 9.92
N GLN A 264 12.78 -14.69 9.30
CA GLN A 264 13.15 -14.41 7.92
C GLN A 264 14.63 -14.07 7.81
N SER A 265 15.28 -14.64 6.79
CA SER A 265 16.67 -14.32 6.44
C SER A 265 16.79 -13.21 5.40
N ASP A 266 15.74 -12.97 4.61
CA ASP A 266 15.72 -11.97 3.55
C ASP A 266 15.03 -10.69 4.00
N MET A 267 15.68 -9.52 3.79
CA MET A 267 15.16 -8.20 4.18
C MET A 267 13.82 -7.88 3.48
N LYS A 268 13.72 -8.12 2.17
CA LYS A 268 12.49 -7.85 1.41
C LYS A 268 11.33 -8.72 1.89
N MET A 269 11.59 -10.00 2.20
CA MET A 269 10.59 -10.92 2.75
C MET A 269 10.10 -10.45 4.11
N LEU A 270 11.01 -10.04 5.00
CA LEU A 270 10.66 -9.54 6.33
C LEU A 270 9.74 -8.31 6.24
N ILE A 271 10.11 -7.32 5.40
CA ILE A 271 9.29 -6.11 5.19
C ILE A 271 7.92 -6.48 4.58
N ALA A 272 7.86 -7.44 3.66
CA ALA A 272 6.62 -7.89 3.06
C ALA A 272 5.68 -8.58 4.09
N TYR A 273 6.22 -9.45 4.96
CA TYR A 273 5.40 -10.06 6.02
C TYR A 273 4.97 -9.04 7.09
N SER A 274 5.80 -8.05 7.41
CA SER A 274 5.39 -6.97 8.31
C SER A 274 4.22 -6.14 7.75
N SER A 275 4.15 -5.96 6.42
CA SER A 275 3.00 -5.33 5.79
C SER A 275 1.72 -6.15 5.94
N VAL A 276 1.81 -7.50 5.90
CA VAL A 276 0.63 -8.36 6.14
C VAL A 276 0.13 -8.22 7.56
N SER A 277 1.01 -8.17 8.57
CA SER A 277 0.60 -8.01 9.97
C SER A 277 -0.09 -6.66 10.22
N HIS A 278 0.43 -5.55 9.72
CA HIS A 278 -0.22 -4.23 9.87
C HIS A 278 -1.55 -4.14 9.10
N MET A 279 -1.60 -4.67 7.87
CA MET A 279 -2.84 -4.64 7.08
C MET A 279 -3.92 -5.57 7.64
N SER A 280 -3.57 -6.60 8.41
CA SER A 280 -4.56 -7.43 9.10
C SER A 280 -5.26 -6.69 10.25
N ILE A 281 -4.57 -5.77 10.96
CA ILE A 281 -5.21 -4.87 11.94
C ILE A 281 -6.19 -3.93 11.23
N VAL A 282 -5.80 -3.37 10.08
CA VAL A 282 -6.69 -2.53 9.25
C VAL A 282 -7.95 -3.30 8.88
N LEU A 283 -7.80 -4.53 8.41
CA LEU A 283 -8.92 -5.38 8.05
C LEU A 283 -9.84 -5.64 9.25
N ALA A 284 -9.27 -6.02 10.41
CA ALA A 284 -10.04 -6.21 11.63
C ALA A 284 -10.81 -4.94 12.01
N GLY A 285 -10.16 -3.76 11.96
CA GLY A 285 -10.78 -2.48 12.28
C GLY A 285 -11.94 -2.11 11.35
N ILE A 286 -11.81 -2.33 10.04
CA ILE A 286 -12.91 -2.10 9.08
C ILE A 286 -14.11 -2.99 9.40
N LEU A 287 -13.87 -4.25 9.72
CA LEU A 287 -14.92 -5.25 9.99
C LEU A 287 -15.66 -5.02 11.33
N THR A 288 -15.17 -4.16 12.22
CA THR A 288 -15.87 -3.84 13.48
C THR A 288 -17.10 -2.95 13.29
N TYR A 289 -17.28 -2.29 12.15
CA TYR A 289 -18.34 -1.30 11.85
C TYR A 289 -18.41 -0.10 12.81
N ASN A 290 -17.34 0.17 13.56
CA ASN A 290 -17.24 1.33 14.42
C ASN A 290 -16.63 2.52 13.65
N LEU A 291 -17.04 3.76 14.01
CA LEU A 291 -16.44 4.99 13.45
C LEU A 291 -14.91 5.04 13.68
N TRP A 292 -14.46 4.64 14.87
CA TRP A 292 -13.04 4.55 15.19
C TRP A 292 -12.30 3.56 14.28
N GLY A 293 -12.96 2.45 13.94
CA GLY A 293 -12.42 1.46 13.00
C GLY A 293 -12.25 2.03 11.59
N ALA A 294 -13.22 2.81 11.12
CA ALA A 294 -13.16 3.48 9.82
C ALA A 294 -12.08 4.58 9.78
N TRP A 295 -11.98 5.40 10.82
CA TRP A 295 -10.97 6.46 10.92
C TRP A 295 -9.56 5.90 11.07
N GLY A 296 -9.38 4.94 11.97
CA GLY A 296 -8.10 4.28 12.19
C GLY A 296 -7.62 3.50 10.98
N SER A 297 -8.52 2.85 10.24
CA SER A 297 -8.16 2.12 9.02
C SER A 297 -7.60 3.05 7.94
N LEU A 298 -8.22 4.21 7.70
CA LEU A 298 -7.72 5.17 6.72
C LEU A 298 -6.37 5.75 7.14
N SER A 299 -6.23 6.20 8.40
CA SER A 299 -4.98 6.76 8.91
C SER A 299 -3.84 5.75 8.85
N LEU A 300 -4.07 4.48 9.23
CA LEU A 300 -3.02 3.46 9.15
C LEU A 300 -2.72 3.07 7.70
N MET A 301 -3.69 3.02 6.79
CA MET A 301 -3.45 2.77 5.37
C MET A 301 -2.51 3.81 4.77
N LEU A 302 -2.71 5.09 5.05
CA LEU A 302 -1.84 6.17 4.56
C LEU A 302 -0.45 6.10 5.17
N ALA A 303 -0.38 5.97 6.48
CA ALA A 303 0.87 5.90 7.23
C ALA A 303 1.72 4.70 6.80
N HIS A 304 1.12 3.50 6.73
CA HIS A 304 1.78 2.30 6.24
C HIS A 304 2.19 2.43 4.76
N GLY A 305 1.40 3.14 3.94
CA GLY A 305 1.76 3.41 2.54
C GLY A 305 3.11 4.11 2.39
N LEU A 306 3.36 5.13 3.21
CA LEU A 306 4.60 5.89 3.20
C LEU A 306 5.75 5.16 3.91
N SER A 307 5.50 4.55 5.07
CA SER A 307 6.54 3.88 5.84
C SER A 307 7.06 2.61 5.15
N SER A 308 6.17 1.75 4.64
CA SER A 308 6.58 0.51 3.97
C SER A 308 7.26 0.77 2.61
N SER A 309 6.77 1.71 1.80
CA SER A 309 7.45 2.09 0.56
C SER A 309 8.85 2.67 0.84
N GLY A 310 9.00 3.47 1.90
CA GLY A 310 10.30 3.96 2.37
C GLY A 310 11.25 2.83 2.80
N LEU A 311 10.77 1.84 3.56
CA LEU A 311 11.55 0.66 3.95
C LEU A 311 12.02 -0.15 2.73
N PHE A 312 11.16 -0.36 1.73
CA PHE A 312 11.57 -1.02 0.48
C PHE A 312 12.63 -0.22 -0.27
N CYS A 313 12.54 1.12 -0.27
CA CYS A 313 13.59 1.97 -0.86
C CYS A 313 14.91 1.78 -0.14
N VAL A 314 14.94 1.85 1.19
CA VAL A 314 16.18 1.69 1.96
C VAL A 314 16.77 0.29 1.77
N ALA A 315 15.94 -0.76 1.79
CA ALA A 315 16.38 -2.14 1.52
C ALA A 315 16.97 -2.29 0.13
N ASN A 316 16.43 -1.59 -0.87
CA ASN A 316 16.98 -1.63 -2.20
C ASN A 316 18.29 -0.85 -2.33
N LEU A 317 18.44 0.29 -1.64
CA LEU A 317 19.70 1.02 -1.62
C LEU A 317 20.87 0.16 -1.09
N LEU A 318 20.61 -0.73 -0.14
CA LEU A 318 21.58 -1.74 0.26
C LEU A 318 21.80 -2.79 -0.82
N TYR A 319 20.72 -3.29 -1.42
CA TYR A 319 20.81 -4.29 -2.48
C TYR A 319 21.63 -3.82 -3.70
N GLU A 320 21.46 -2.58 -4.13
CA GLU A 320 22.24 -1.97 -5.23
C GLU A 320 23.76 -1.98 -4.95
N ARG A 321 24.15 -1.95 -3.67
CA ARG A 321 25.56 -1.91 -3.24
C ARG A 321 26.15 -3.28 -2.96
N THR A 322 25.34 -4.18 -2.42
CA THR A 322 25.80 -5.50 -1.96
C THR A 322 25.39 -6.64 -2.88
N HIS A 323 24.48 -6.38 -3.82
CA HIS A 323 23.85 -7.37 -4.71
C HIS A 323 23.29 -8.59 -3.95
N SER A 324 23.04 -8.43 -2.63
CA SER A 324 22.48 -9.48 -1.78
C SER A 324 21.28 -8.95 -0.97
N ARG A 325 20.27 -9.82 -0.74
CA ARG A 325 19.07 -9.52 0.07
C ARG A 325 19.15 -10.13 1.48
N SER A 326 20.15 -11.00 1.71
CA SER A 326 20.24 -11.72 2.97
C SER A 326 20.68 -10.80 4.12
N LEU A 327 20.05 -10.92 5.28
CA LEU A 327 20.42 -10.19 6.49
C LEU A 327 21.85 -10.53 6.95
N TYR A 328 22.31 -11.77 6.70
CA TYR A 328 23.62 -12.24 7.13
C TYR A 328 24.78 -11.56 6.38
N MET A 329 24.58 -11.25 5.10
CA MET A 329 25.56 -10.55 4.27
C MET A 329 25.53 -9.03 4.52
N ASN A 330 24.38 -8.50 4.89
CA ASN A 330 24.15 -7.07 5.08
C ASN A 330 24.25 -6.72 6.57
N LYS A 331 25.45 -6.75 7.16
CA LYS A 331 25.73 -6.42 8.55
C LYS A 331 26.71 -5.26 8.68
N GLY A 332 26.65 -4.53 9.80
CA GLY A 332 27.66 -3.53 10.16
C GLY A 332 27.65 -2.24 9.36
N PHE A 333 26.53 -1.90 8.69
CA PHE A 333 26.46 -0.72 7.83
C PHE A 333 26.60 0.61 8.58
N ILE A 334 26.42 0.63 9.89
CA ILE A 334 26.63 1.84 10.71
C ILE A 334 28.06 2.38 10.59
N ASN A 335 29.04 1.49 10.41
CA ASN A 335 30.44 1.89 10.29
C ASN A 335 30.81 2.38 8.87
N ILE A 336 30.10 1.89 7.85
CA ILE A 336 30.39 2.21 6.44
C ILE A 336 29.60 3.43 5.99
N MET A 337 28.30 3.48 6.33
CA MET A 337 27.36 4.51 5.89
C MET A 337 26.50 5.02 7.06
N PRO A 338 27.05 5.81 7.99
CA PRO A 338 26.32 6.25 9.18
C PRO A 338 25.10 7.12 8.86
N SER A 339 25.15 7.92 7.80
CA SER A 339 24.02 8.71 7.34
C SER A 339 22.83 7.87 6.85
N LEU A 340 23.09 6.76 6.15
CA LEU A 340 22.05 5.83 5.75
C LEU A 340 21.48 5.05 6.95
N SER A 341 22.30 4.73 7.93
CA SER A 341 21.86 4.04 9.16
C SER A 341 20.85 4.86 9.96
N LEU A 342 20.97 6.20 9.96
CA LEU A 342 19.97 7.09 10.54
C LEU A 342 18.61 6.93 9.84
N TRP A 343 18.57 6.88 8.51
CA TRP A 343 17.33 6.66 7.77
C TRP A 343 16.72 5.28 8.02
N TRP A 344 17.56 4.25 8.15
CA TRP A 344 17.10 2.93 8.59
C TRP A 344 16.38 3.00 9.93
N PHE A 345 16.98 3.68 10.92
CA PHE A 345 16.37 3.86 12.21
C PHE A 345 15.04 4.58 12.13
N LEU A 346 14.96 5.69 11.40
CA LEU A 346 13.75 6.50 11.25
C LEU A 346 12.58 5.72 10.61
N PHE A 347 12.86 4.90 9.60
CA PHE A 347 11.81 4.07 8.99
C PHE A 347 11.46 2.85 9.83
N CYS A 348 12.40 2.21 10.48
CA CYS A 348 12.11 1.12 11.42
C CYS A 348 11.31 1.61 12.62
N SER A 349 11.65 2.78 13.17
CA SER A 349 10.89 3.38 14.29
C SER A 349 9.48 3.79 13.86
N SER A 350 9.29 4.33 12.66
CA SER A 350 7.95 4.64 12.16
C SER A 350 7.11 3.39 11.94
N ASN A 351 7.71 2.28 11.48
CA ASN A 351 7.01 1.00 11.32
C ASN A 351 6.66 0.34 12.67
N MET A 352 7.42 0.61 13.72
CA MET A 352 7.16 0.20 15.10
C MET A 352 6.15 1.13 15.81
N SER A 353 5.59 2.11 15.10
CA SER A 353 4.64 3.11 15.61
C SER A 353 5.23 4.02 16.70
N ALA A 354 6.53 4.32 16.62
CA ALA A 354 7.12 5.29 17.55
C ALA A 354 6.61 6.72 17.27
N PRO A 355 6.38 7.55 18.33
CA PRO A 355 6.05 8.94 18.13
C PRO A 355 7.25 9.70 17.51
N PRO A 356 7.06 10.70 16.66
CA PRO A 356 5.84 11.32 16.16
C PRO A 356 5.42 10.77 14.77
N SER A 357 4.96 9.55 14.65
CA SER A 357 4.55 8.97 13.37
C SER A 357 3.03 8.85 13.25
N LEU A 358 2.50 9.03 12.03
CA LEU A 358 1.08 8.84 11.74
C LEU A 358 0.64 7.38 12.02
N ASN A 359 1.55 6.40 11.91
CA ASN A 359 1.29 5.00 12.27
C ASN A 359 0.76 4.86 13.70
N LEU A 360 1.31 5.63 14.65
CA LEU A 360 0.89 5.60 16.05
C LEU A 360 -0.58 5.98 16.20
N ILE A 361 -1.03 7.07 15.55
CA ILE A 361 -2.44 7.48 15.60
C ILE A 361 -3.33 6.37 15.06
N GLY A 362 -2.99 5.81 13.90
CA GLY A 362 -3.76 4.75 13.27
C GLY A 362 -3.87 3.51 14.15
N GLU A 363 -2.77 3.06 14.76
CA GLU A 363 -2.77 1.89 15.64
C GLU A 363 -3.57 2.12 16.92
N ILE A 364 -3.42 3.25 17.60
CA ILE A 364 -4.19 3.56 18.83
C ILE A 364 -5.70 3.54 18.54
N VAL A 365 -6.12 4.18 17.46
CA VAL A 365 -7.54 4.25 17.09
C VAL A 365 -8.08 2.86 16.72
N LEU A 366 -7.30 2.03 16.00
CA LEU A 366 -7.70 0.67 15.65
C LEU A 366 -7.72 -0.26 16.86
N ILE A 367 -6.76 -0.18 17.76
CA ILE A 367 -6.75 -0.96 19.00
C ILE A 367 -8.03 -0.67 19.80
N ASN A 368 -8.40 0.61 19.94
CA ASN A 368 -9.63 1.00 20.62
C ASN A 368 -10.88 0.45 19.93
N SER A 369 -10.94 0.48 18.59
CA SER A 369 -12.10 -0.02 17.84
C SER A 369 -12.29 -1.53 18.00
N ILE A 370 -11.20 -2.30 17.96
CA ILE A 370 -11.23 -3.77 18.10
C ILE A 370 -11.56 -4.16 19.56
N TYR A 371 -11.02 -3.43 20.53
CA TYR A 371 -11.33 -3.62 21.95
C TYR A 371 -12.82 -3.36 22.26
N LEU A 372 -13.39 -2.29 21.73
CA LEU A 372 -14.81 -1.97 21.86
C LEU A 372 -15.73 -3.03 21.24
N TYR A 373 -15.26 -3.71 20.19
CA TYR A 373 -16.03 -4.79 19.58
C TYR A 373 -16.05 -6.05 20.45
N SER A 374 -14.91 -6.46 21.03
CA SER A 374 -14.82 -7.62 21.91
C SER A 374 -13.52 -7.63 22.73
N ASN A 375 -13.62 -7.79 24.04
CA ASN A 375 -12.48 -7.87 24.97
C ASN A 375 -11.58 -9.08 24.71
N TYR A 376 -12.07 -10.15 24.08
CA TYR A 376 -11.27 -11.36 23.76
C TYR A 376 -10.09 -11.06 22.81
N PHE A 377 -10.21 -10.07 21.96
CA PHE A 377 -9.15 -9.69 21.02
C PHE A 377 -7.97 -8.97 21.67
N LEU A 378 -8.10 -8.53 22.91
CA LEU A 378 -7.03 -7.83 23.63
C LEU A 378 -5.75 -8.67 23.74
N ILE A 379 -5.88 -9.97 23.93
CA ILE A 379 -4.73 -10.89 24.00
C ILE A 379 -3.95 -10.89 22.68
N PHE A 380 -4.65 -10.97 21.55
CA PHE A 380 -4.02 -10.96 20.23
C PHE A 380 -3.37 -9.60 19.93
N LEU A 381 -4.03 -8.50 20.30
CA LEU A 381 -3.49 -7.15 20.17
C LEU A 381 -2.18 -6.97 20.96
N PHE A 382 -2.13 -7.46 22.20
CA PHE A 382 -0.92 -7.41 23.01
C PHE A 382 0.27 -8.10 22.31
N PHE A 383 0.09 -9.34 21.88
CA PHE A 383 1.14 -10.05 21.16
C PHE A 383 1.54 -9.36 19.87
N LEU A 384 0.59 -8.81 19.14
CA LEU A 384 0.82 -8.18 17.86
C LEU A 384 1.67 -6.92 18.01
N VAL A 385 1.35 -6.03 18.96
CA VAL A 385 2.13 -4.82 19.25
C VAL A 385 3.53 -5.19 19.75
N PHE A 386 3.65 -6.19 20.60
CA PHE A 386 4.96 -6.66 21.08
C PHE A 386 5.84 -7.18 19.93
N TYR A 387 5.30 -8.03 19.07
CA TYR A 387 6.06 -8.58 17.96
C TYR A 387 6.34 -7.56 16.85
N SER A 388 5.47 -6.55 16.64
CA SER A 388 5.73 -5.47 15.70
C SER A 388 6.98 -4.67 16.09
N GLY A 389 7.15 -4.38 17.38
CA GLY A 389 8.38 -3.81 17.91
C GLY A 389 9.58 -4.74 17.75
N ALA A 390 9.42 -6.02 18.07
CA ALA A 390 10.50 -6.99 18.01
C ALA A 390 11.07 -7.18 16.61
N TYR A 391 10.25 -7.42 15.58
CA TYR A 391 10.77 -7.66 14.23
C TYR A 391 11.33 -6.38 13.57
N SER A 392 10.81 -5.19 13.90
CA SER A 392 11.36 -3.94 13.38
C SER A 392 12.73 -3.63 13.97
N LEU A 393 12.92 -3.85 15.28
CA LEU A 393 14.22 -3.75 15.94
C LEU A 393 15.18 -4.85 15.48
N PHE A 394 14.69 -6.05 15.22
CA PHE A 394 15.46 -7.15 14.65
C PHE A 394 16.03 -6.76 13.28
N LEU A 395 15.20 -6.22 12.40
CA LEU A 395 15.64 -5.74 11.07
C LEU A 395 16.74 -4.68 11.21
N TYR A 396 16.55 -3.69 12.10
CA TYR A 396 17.54 -2.63 12.33
C TYR A 396 18.84 -3.17 12.92
N SER A 397 18.77 -3.95 13.99
CA SER A 397 19.96 -4.43 14.71
C SER A 397 20.83 -5.33 13.83
N PHE A 398 20.21 -6.26 13.07
CA PHE A 398 20.97 -7.16 12.22
C PHE A 398 21.64 -6.47 11.03
N THR A 399 21.01 -5.46 10.45
CA THR A 399 21.59 -4.74 9.32
C THR A 399 22.63 -3.71 9.73
N GLN A 400 22.47 -3.05 10.89
CA GLN A 400 23.31 -1.92 11.27
C GLN A 400 24.46 -2.29 12.21
N HIS A 401 24.25 -3.24 13.11
CA HIS A 401 25.26 -3.64 14.10
C HIS A 401 26.06 -4.87 13.64
N GLY A 402 27.22 -5.04 14.26
CA GLY A 402 28.15 -6.15 14.00
C GLY A 402 29.30 -5.77 13.07
N GLN A 403 30.13 -6.76 12.79
CA GLN A 403 31.21 -6.60 11.82
C GLN A 403 30.67 -6.74 10.39
N PHE A 404 31.11 -5.89 9.49
CA PHE A 404 30.74 -5.98 8.10
C PHE A 404 31.34 -7.24 7.44
N TYR A 405 30.67 -7.69 6.39
CA TYR A 405 31.12 -8.87 5.67
C TYR A 405 32.44 -8.60 4.95
N SER A 406 33.44 -9.44 5.18
CA SER A 406 34.80 -9.27 4.66
C SER A 406 34.92 -9.34 3.13
N GLY A 407 33.91 -9.86 2.44
CA GLY A 407 33.85 -9.90 0.97
C GLY A 407 33.40 -8.59 0.29
N LEU A 408 33.05 -7.56 1.07
CA LEU A 408 32.66 -6.26 0.52
C LEU A 408 33.88 -5.36 0.41
N TYR A 409 34.50 -5.32 -0.77
CA TYR A 409 35.73 -4.56 -0.99
C TYR A 409 35.50 -3.09 -1.32
N SER A 410 34.42 -2.75 -2.03
CA SER A 410 34.12 -1.37 -2.42
C SER A 410 32.62 -1.11 -2.34
N ILE A 411 32.23 -0.06 -1.62
CA ILE A 411 30.84 0.36 -1.49
C ILE A 411 30.75 1.80 -1.95
N ASN A 412 29.88 2.06 -2.92
CA ASN A 412 29.61 3.41 -3.39
C ASN A 412 28.88 4.23 -2.33
N SER A 413 29.26 5.48 -2.16
CA SER A 413 28.57 6.43 -1.28
C SER A 413 27.12 6.67 -1.74
N VAL A 414 26.29 7.12 -0.80
CA VAL A 414 24.89 7.45 -1.09
C VAL A 414 24.81 8.78 -1.84
N ASN A 415 24.04 8.80 -2.92
CA ASN A 415 23.83 9.99 -3.73
C ASN A 415 22.78 10.94 -3.13
N SER A 416 22.85 12.24 -3.48
CA SER A 416 21.86 13.25 -3.05
C SER A 416 20.42 12.90 -3.46
N ARG A 417 20.23 12.30 -4.64
CA ARG A 417 18.94 11.79 -5.10
C ARG A 417 18.34 10.77 -4.13
N GLU A 418 19.14 9.84 -3.62
CA GLU A 418 18.69 8.78 -2.72
C GLU A 418 18.26 9.35 -1.36
N TYR A 419 19.01 10.34 -0.85
CA TYR A 419 18.61 11.04 0.37
C TYR A 419 17.32 11.85 0.19
N SER A 420 17.16 12.54 -0.94
CA SER A 420 15.94 13.28 -1.25
C SER A 420 14.71 12.35 -1.33
N LEU A 421 14.89 11.15 -1.89
CA LEU A 421 13.86 10.13 -1.95
C LEU A 421 13.43 9.69 -0.55
N LEU A 422 14.36 9.42 0.36
CA LEU A 422 14.06 9.02 1.72
C LEU A 422 13.40 10.14 2.51
N PHE A 423 13.88 11.36 2.36
CA PHE A 423 13.30 12.56 2.96
C PHE A 423 11.84 12.78 2.54
N LEU A 424 11.54 12.63 1.25
CA LEU A 424 10.18 12.78 0.71
C LEU A 424 9.20 11.68 1.17
N HIS A 425 9.67 10.53 1.61
CA HIS A 425 8.83 9.53 2.27
C HIS A 425 8.58 9.86 3.74
N TRP A 426 9.63 10.30 4.45
CA TRP A 426 9.58 10.48 5.91
C TRP A 426 8.86 11.77 6.32
N VAL A 427 9.05 12.87 5.59
CA VAL A 427 8.47 14.17 5.95
C VAL A 427 6.95 14.15 5.95
N PRO A 428 6.24 13.68 4.90
CA PRO A 428 4.79 13.63 4.92
C PRO A 428 4.24 12.77 6.07
N LEU A 429 4.89 11.66 6.38
CA LEU A 429 4.48 10.75 7.45
C LEU A 429 4.46 11.44 8.82
N ASN A 430 5.46 12.29 9.11
CA ASN A 430 5.55 12.99 10.38
C ASN A 430 4.77 14.32 10.39
N LEU A 431 4.67 15.02 9.26
CA LEU A 431 3.86 16.23 9.18
C LEU A 431 2.36 15.93 9.33
N LEU A 432 1.87 14.84 8.75
CA LEU A 432 0.47 14.44 8.87
C LEU A 432 0.09 14.07 10.31
N PHE A 433 1.04 13.69 11.14
CA PHE A 433 0.81 13.48 12.57
C PHE A 433 0.29 14.72 13.28
N LEU A 434 0.80 15.91 12.93
CA LEU A 434 0.40 17.18 13.57
C LEU A 434 -1.08 17.52 13.35
N LYS A 435 -1.68 17.03 12.28
CA LYS A 435 -3.10 17.22 11.94
C LYS A 435 -3.75 15.91 11.50
N GLY A 436 -3.64 14.87 12.32
CA GLY A 436 -4.20 13.56 12.03
C GLY A 436 -5.71 13.56 11.80
N GLU A 437 -6.44 14.50 12.39
CA GLU A 437 -7.89 14.65 12.20
C GLU A 437 -8.29 14.90 10.74
N PHE A 438 -7.49 15.70 9.99
CA PHE A 438 -7.76 15.94 8.56
C PHE A 438 -7.66 14.70 7.68
N VAL A 439 -6.96 13.71 8.17
CA VAL A 439 -6.74 12.47 7.44
C VAL A 439 -7.73 11.40 7.87
N SER A 440 -8.13 11.39 9.14
CA SER A 440 -8.95 10.33 9.73
C SER A 440 -10.46 10.58 9.62
N CYS A 441 -10.92 11.81 9.89
CA CYS A 441 -12.35 12.12 9.99
C CYS A 441 -13.01 12.28 8.60
N TRP A 442 -13.35 11.17 7.95
CA TRP A 442 -13.99 11.16 6.63
C TRP A 442 -15.47 10.76 6.66
N ILE A 443 -15.98 10.34 7.81
CA ILE A 443 -17.38 10.04 8.11
C ILE A 443 -17.84 11.02 9.18
#